data_8ffcebdbcb9a3113447eece1cedcdc31
#
_entry.id   8ffcebdbcb9a3113447eece1cedcdc31
#
_cell.length_a   1.000
_cell.length_b   1.000
_cell.length_c   1.000
_cell.angle_alpha   90.00
_cell.angle_beta   90.00
_cell.angle_gamma   90.00
#
_symmetry.space_group_name_H-M   'P 1'
#
loop_
_entity.id
_entity.type
_entity.pdbx_description
1 polymer ?
#
loop_
_entity_poly.entity_id
_entity_poly.type
_entity_poly.pdbx_seq_one_letter_code
_entity_poly.pdbx_strand_id
1 'polypeptide(L)'
;MYQARNRLLLTALLLLHTSTGFAERVDRDKPLHLSADQVLMDDARQISTFTGNVQLTQGTMLIRGDKIVVMQDKDGFKRGTAYGNTASFRQKREGLDEYVEGYGERIEYDTRAETVDFYVQARVKRNLDEVRGEHITYSAKTEIFQVSGSGAGSGNAPPRRVHAVLQPKPKEGVTKQPVPDALPIKSSGTLSPAE
;
A
#
# COMPACT_ATOMS: atom_id res chain seq x y z
N MET A 1 12.01 5.97 -60.58
CA MET A 1 12.93 5.81 -59.46
C MET A 1 12.53 6.55 -58.16
N TYR A 2 11.61 7.51 -58.20
CA TYR A 2 11.17 8.27 -57.01
C TYR A 2 10.13 7.55 -56.12
N GLN A 3 9.34 6.64 -56.65
CA GLN A 3 8.28 5.95 -55.86
C GLN A 3 8.80 4.88 -54.91
N ALA A 4 9.95 4.26 -55.14
CA ALA A 4 10.53 3.26 -54.27
C ALA A 4 11.13 3.85 -52.98
N ARG A 5 11.67 5.08 -53.06
CA ARG A 5 12.30 5.77 -51.90
C ARG A 5 11.27 6.22 -50.85
N ASN A 6 10.06 6.62 -51.29
CA ASN A 6 9.01 7.05 -50.36
C ASN A 6 8.33 5.88 -49.64
N ARG A 7 8.29 4.68 -50.23
CA ARG A 7 7.76 3.48 -49.58
C ARG A 7 8.70 2.95 -48.52
N LEU A 8 10.02 3.08 -48.69
CA LEU A 8 11.03 2.71 -47.68
C LEU A 8 11.02 3.63 -46.45
N LEU A 9 10.76 4.93 -46.67
CA LEU A 9 10.65 5.90 -45.55
C LEU A 9 9.36 5.71 -44.74
N LEU A 10 8.24 5.32 -45.38
CA LEU A 10 6.98 5.05 -44.67
C LEU A 10 7.05 3.76 -43.85
N THR A 11 7.75 2.72 -44.30
CA THR A 11 7.95 1.47 -43.56
C THR A 11 8.91 1.66 -42.37
N ALA A 12 9.90 2.52 -42.46
CA ALA A 12 10.81 2.82 -41.34
C ALA A 12 10.12 3.61 -40.21
N LEU A 13 9.11 4.42 -40.53
CA LEU A 13 8.37 5.21 -39.53
C LEU A 13 7.35 4.38 -38.73
N LEU A 14 6.91 3.23 -39.24
CA LEU A 14 5.92 2.37 -38.58
C LEU A 14 6.52 1.40 -37.55
N LEU A 15 7.86 1.27 -37.52
CA LEU A 15 8.58 0.35 -36.62
C LEU A 15 9.00 0.98 -35.28
N LEU A 16 8.71 2.27 -35.03
CA LEU A 16 9.17 2.96 -33.82
C LEU A 16 8.12 3.08 -32.70
N HIS A 17 6.98 2.40 -32.77
CA HIS A 17 5.88 2.60 -31.80
C HIS A 17 5.46 1.34 -31.05
N THR A 18 6.36 0.38 -30.82
CA THR A 18 6.08 -0.72 -29.87
C THR A 18 6.95 -0.59 -28.62
N SER A 19 6.85 0.54 -27.92
CA SER A 19 7.13 0.54 -26.50
C SER A 19 5.92 -0.13 -25.80
N THR A 20 5.89 -1.47 -25.80
CA THR A 20 5.06 -2.19 -24.84
C THR A 20 5.58 -1.82 -23.47
N GLY A 21 4.88 -0.89 -22.82
CA GLY A 21 5.05 -0.66 -21.40
C GLY A 21 4.79 -1.98 -20.69
N PHE A 22 5.85 -2.68 -20.33
CA PHE A 22 5.76 -3.72 -19.30
C PHE A 22 5.46 -2.97 -18.01
N ALA A 23 4.19 -2.95 -17.64
CA ALA A 23 3.77 -2.54 -16.32
C ALA A 23 4.51 -3.44 -15.32
N GLU A 24 5.24 -2.82 -14.45
CA GLU A 24 6.31 -3.38 -13.64
C GLU A 24 5.70 -4.13 -12.44
N ARG A 25 5.55 -5.43 -12.52
CA ARG A 25 5.34 -6.30 -11.35
C ARG A 25 6.66 -6.52 -10.61
N VAL A 26 7.34 -5.42 -10.31
CA VAL A 26 8.75 -5.38 -9.94
C VAL A 26 9.04 -6.00 -8.58
N ASP A 27 8.12 -5.89 -7.61
CA ASP A 27 8.42 -6.31 -6.24
C ASP A 27 8.55 -7.82 -6.08
N ARG A 28 7.69 -8.59 -6.73
CA ARG A 28 7.64 -10.05 -6.58
C ARG A 28 8.93 -10.76 -7.05
N ASP A 29 9.60 -10.20 -8.04
CA ASP A 29 10.82 -10.78 -8.62
C ASP A 29 12.09 -10.32 -7.88
N LYS A 30 11.94 -9.46 -6.86
CA LYS A 30 13.06 -9.01 -6.03
C LYS A 30 13.39 -10.05 -4.95
N PRO A 31 14.65 -10.11 -4.50
CA PRO A 31 15.02 -10.94 -3.37
C PRO A 31 14.21 -10.63 -2.12
N LEU A 32 13.87 -11.68 -1.38
CA LEU A 32 13.23 -11.57 -0.07
C LEU A 32 14.31 -11.41 1.00
N HIS A 33 14.28 -10.32 1.75
CA HIS A 33 15.16 -10.06 2.86
C HIS A 33 14.39 -10.17 4.18
N LEU A 34 14.94 -10.92 5.14
CA LEU A 34 14.38 -11.06 6.47
C LEU A 34 15.45 -10.74 7.52
N SER A 35 15.03 -9.99 8.56
CA SER A 35 15.81 -9.76 9.77
C SER A 35 14.94 -10.07 10.99
N ALA A 36 15.53 -10.68 12.03
CA ALA A 36 14.86 -11.05 13.28
C ALA A 36 15.92 -11.33 14.35
N ASP A 37 15.47 -11.42 15.61
CA ASP A 37 16.36 -11.78 16.72
C ASP A 37 16.69 -13.29 16.70
N GLN A 38 15.73 -14.12 16.22
CA GLN A 38 15.87 -15.58 16.15
C GLN A 38 15.23 -16.12 14.87
N VAL A 39 15.79 -17.22 14.37
CA VAL A 39 15.26 -17.96 13.22
C VAL A 39 15.27 -19.48 13.51
N LEU A 40 14.19 -20.17 13.14
CA LEU A 40 14.08 -21.62 13.08
C LEU A 40 13.70 -22.00 11.65
N MET A 41 14.55 -22.82 11.01
CA MET A 41 14.31 -23.33 9.65
C MET A 41 13.98 -24.82 9.71
N ASP A 42 12.87 -25.21 9.10
CA ASP A 42 12.43 -26.60 8.92
C ASP A 42 12.44 -26.90 7.41
N ASP A 43 13.55 -27.41 6.95
CA ASP A 43 13.76 -27.72 5.53
C ASP A 43 12.86 -28.86 5.04
N ALA A 44 12.48 -29.78 5.93
CA ALA A 44 11.60 -30.89 5.58
C ALA A 44 10.18 -30.40 5.24
N ARG A 45 9.71 -29.36 5.92
CA ARG A 45 8.41 -28.72 5.69
C ARG A 45 8.47 -27.49 4.82
N GLN A 46 9.66 -27.02 4.48
CA GLN A 46 9.91 -25.77 3.76
C GLN A 46 9.29 -24.57 4.48
N ILE A 47 9.41 -24.55 5.82
CA ILE A 47 8.89 -23.50 6.70
C ILE A 47 10.04 -22.87 7.47
N SER A 48 10.12 -21.55 7.44
CA SER A 48 11.02 -20.77 8.28
C SER A 48 10.23 -19.87 9.21
N THR A 49 10.54 -19.90 10.50
CA THR A 49 9.93 -19.08 11.54
C THR A 49 10.94 -18.08 12.07
N PHE A 50 10.62 -16.81 11.96
CA PHE A 50 11.39 -15.67 12.45
C PHE A 50 10.69 -15.10 13.67
N THR A 51 11.43 -14.76 14.72
CA THR A 51 10.85 -14.26 15.98
C THR A 51 11.71 -13.11 16.53
N GLY A 52 11.04 -12.09 17.08
CA GLY A 52 11.64 -10.89 17.68
C GLY A 52 11.97 -9.82 16.66
N ASN A 53 11.28 -8.67 16.73
CA ASN A 53 11.51 -7.49 15.89
C ASN A 53 11.62 -7.81 14.39
N VAL A 54 10.74 -8.66 13.89
CA VAL A 54 10.87 -9.23 12.56
C VAL A 54 10.52 -8.20 11.50
N GLN A 55 11.40 -8.09 10.49
CA GLN A 55 11.18 -7.29 9.30
C GLN A 55 11.40 -8.16 8.05
N LEU A 56 10.40 -8.21 7.16
CA LEU A 56 10.44 -8.84 5.86
C LEU A 56 10.33 -7.75 4.80
N THR A 57 11.25 -7.74 3.84
CA THR A 57 11.28 -6.76 2.74
C THR A 57 11.41 -7.49 1.40
N GLN A 58 10.59 -7.08 0.41
CA GLN A 58 10.69 -7.54 -0.97
C GLN A 58 10.35 -6.37 -1.91
N GLY A 59 11.34 -5.82 -2.60
CA GLY A 59 11.17 -4.59 -3.37
C GLY A 59 10.69 -3.43 -2.50
N THR A 60 9.52 -2.88 -2.79
CA THR A 60 8.89 -1.81 -2.00
C THR A 60 8.01 -2.33 -0.87
N MET A 61 7.70 -3.64 -0.88
CA MET A 61 6.92 -4.28 0.18
C MET A 61 7.73 -4.41 1.46
N LEU A 62 7.11 -4.06 2.57
CA LEU A 62 7.66 -4.15 3.91
C LEU A 62 6.59 -4.69 4.86
N ILE A 63 6.89 -5.81 5.55
CA ILE A 63 6.06 -6.40 6.60
C ILE A 63 6.86 -6.40 7.91
N ARG A 64 6.24 -5.97 9.00
CA ARG A 64 6.83 -6.01 10.35
C ARG A 64 5.89 -6.72 11.31
N GLY A 65 6.48 -7.42 12.28
CA GLY A 65 5.75 -8.08 13.35
C GLY A 65 6.67 -8.66 14.41
N ASP A 66 6.08 -9.26 15.43
CA ASP A 66 6.82 -9.94 16.51
C ASP A 66 7.28 -11.32 16.05
N LYS A 67 6.52 -11.93 15.13
CA LYS A 67 6.81 -13.24 14.53
C LYS A 67 6.36 -13.25 13.09
N ILE A 68 7.20 -13.77 12.19
CA ILE A 68 6.82 -14.04 10.80
C ILE A 68 7.13 -15.49 10.46
N VAL A 69 6.14 -16.19 9.90
CA VAL A 69 6.28 -17.54 9.36
C VAL A 69 6.28 -17.46 7.85
N VAL A 70 7.32 -17.99 7.22
CA VAL A 70 7.50 -17.99 5.76
C VAL A 70 7.40 -19.43 5.28
N MET A 71 6.54 -19.67 4.30
CA MET A 71 6.43 -20.93 3.59
C MET A 71 7.00 -20.75 2.18
N GLN A 72 7.89 -21.67 1.79
CA GLN A 72 8.47 -21.72 0.46
C GLN A 72 8.09 -23.02 -0.25
N ASP A 73 8.26 -23.05 -1.56
CA ASP A 73 8.24 -24.27 -2.34
C ASP A 73 9.42 -24.23 -3.34
N LYS A 74 9.50 -25.21 -4.24
CA LYS A 74 10.55 -25.27 -5.26
C LYS A 74 10.60 -24.05 -6.18
N ASP A 75 9.50 -23.27 -6.26
CA ASP A 75 9.40 -22.08 -7.07
C ASP A 75 9.70 -20.79 -6.24
N GLY A 76 10.07 -20.93 -4.95
CA GLY A 76 10.49 -19.86 -4.05
C GLY A 76 9.44 -19.48 -2.99
N PHE A 77 9.41 -18.22 -2.59
CA PHE A 77 8.48 -17.70 -1.56
C PHE A 77 7.03 -17.81 -1.98
N LYS A 78 6.21 -18.42 -1.16
CA LYS A 78 4.80 -18.70 -1.44
C LYS A 78 3.82 -17.96 -0.56
N ARG A 79 4.06 -17.98 0.75
CA ARG A 79 3.19 -17.34 1.73
C ARG A 79 3.98 -16.84 2.93
N GLY A 80 3.61 -15.70 3.43
CA GLY A 80 4.09 -15.16 4.70
C GLY A 80 2.92 -14.89 5.64
N THR A 81 3.06 -15.26 6.92
CA THR A 81 2.11 -14.89 7.95
C THR A 81 2.85 -14.14 9.05
N ALA A 82 2.49 -12.88 9.24
CA ALA A 82 3.03 -12.03 10.30
C ALA A 82 2.04 -11.92 11.45
N TYR A 83 2.57 -11.95 12.67
CA TYR A 83 1.85 -11.78 13.93
C TYR A 83 2.49 -10.64 14.71
N GLY A 84 1.67 -9.84 15.39
CA GLY A 84 2.14 -8.74 16.24
C GLY A 84 0.98 -8.00 16.89
N ASN A 85 1.29 -7.17 17.86
CA ASN A 85 0.29 -6.29 18.50
C ASN A 85 0.62 -4.81 18.23
N THR A 86 0.45 -4.30 16.98
CA THR A 86 -0.08 -4.86 15.74
C THR A 86 1.06 -5.14 14.75
N ALA A 87 0.90 -6.14 13.88
CA ALA A 87 1.75 -6.28 12.70
C ALA A 87 1.40 -5.20 11.68
N SER A 88 2.35 -4.84 10.82
CA SER A 88 2.18 -3.80 9.78
C SER A 88 2.67 -4.27 8.42
N PHE A 89 2.00 -3.78 7.40
CA PHE A 89 2.30 -3.97 5.98
C PHE A 89 2.38 -2.61 5.30
N ARG A 90 3.31 -2.45 4.37
CA ARG A 90 3.40 -1.29 3.48
C ARG A 90 3.91 -1.73 2.13
N GLN A 91 3.29 -1.23 1.06
CA GLN A 91 3.74 -1.47 -0.32
C GLN A 91 3.42 -0.26 -1.20
N LYS A 92 4.33 0.08 -2.11
CA LYS A 92 4.09 1.10 -3.12
C LYS A 92 3.11 0.58 -4.16
N ARG A 93 2.17 1.42 -4.59
CA ARG A 93 1.24 1.11 -5.67
C ARG A 93 1.96 1.14 -7.02
N GLU A 94 1.55 0.24 -7.90
CA GLU A 94 2.14 0.14 -9.23
C GLU A 94 1.91 1.42 -10.04
N GLY A 95 2.98 1.97 -10.62
CA GLY A 95 2.91 3.18 -11.46
C GLY A 95 2.59 4.48 -10.73
N LEU A 96 2.43 4.47 -9.41
CA LEU A 96 2.06 5.63 -8.60
C LEU A 96 3.08 5.91 -7.49
N ASP A 97 3.22 7.17 -7.09
CA ASP A 97 4.02 7.54 -5.91
C ASP A 97 3.16 7.56 -4.64
N GLU A 98 2.42 6.47 -4.46
CA GLU A 98 1.50 6.28 -3.35
C GLU A 98 1.75 4.93 -2.69
N TYR A 99 1.37 4.82 -1.40
CA TYR A 99 1.52 3.59 -0.63
C TYR A 99 0.17 3.10 -0.13
N VAL A 100 0.05 1.76 -0.08
CA VAL A 100 -0.95 1.08 0.73
C VAL A 100 -0.27 0.67 2.03
N GLU A 101 -0.89 0.99 3.15
CA GLU A 101 -0.45 0.59 4.48
C GLU A 101 -1.58 -0.20 5.16
N GLY A 102 -1.22 -1.32 5.78
CA GLY A 102 -2.17 -2.19 6.45
C GLY A 102 -1.68 -2.60 7.83
N TYR A 103 -2.62 -2.86 8.73
CA TYR A 103 -2.36 -3.20 10.12
C TYR A 103 -3.36 -4.26 10.59
N GLY A 104 -2.92 -5.16 11.45
CA GLY A 104 -3.74 -6.19 12.08
C GLY A 104 -2.91 -7.01 13.07
N GLU A 105 -3.54 -7.78 13.94
CA GLU A 105 -2.81 -8.70 14.82
C GLU A 105 -2.20 -9.88 14.04
N ARG A 106 -2.81 -10.20 12.88
CA ARG A 106 -2.30 -11.17 11.92
C ARG A 106 -2.42 -10.62 10.51
N ILE A 107 -1.35 -10.74 9.74
CA ILE A 107 -1.29 -10.37 8.31
C ILE A 107 -0.83 -11.60 7.53
N GLU A 108 -1.60 -12.00 6.52
CA GLU A 108 -1.24 -13.08 5.60
C GLU A 108 -0.98 -12.50 4.21
N TYR A 109 0.15 -12.84 3.61
CA TYR A 109 0.51 -12.49 2.25
C TYR A 109 0.65 -13.74 1.39
N ASP A 110 -0.11 -13.82 0.30
CA ASP A 110 -0.05 -14.90 -0.68
C ASP A 110 0.48 -14.37 -2.02
N THR A 111 1.65 -14.85 -2.43
CA THR A 111 2.32 -14.38 -3.65
C THR A 111 1.63 -14.82 -4.93
N ARG A 112 0.95 -15.98 -4.93
CA ARG A 112 0.25 -16.49 -6.10
C ARG A 112 -1.07 -15.76 -6.34
N ALA A 113 -1.80 -15.56 -5.26
CA ALA A 113 -3.06 -14.81 -5.30
C ALA A 113 -2.83 -13.30 -5.42
N GLU A 114 -1.63 -12.81 -5.08
CA GLU A 114 -1.29 -11.39 -4.98
C GLU A 114 -2.25 -10.68 -4.00
N THR A 115 -2.54 -11.36 -2.87
CA THR A 115 -3.44 -10.85 -1.83
C THR A 115 -2.73 -10.66 -0.51
N VAL A 116 -3.21 -9.66 0.23
CA VAL A 116 -2.84 -9.44 1.63
C VAL A 116 -4.12 -9.42 2.45
N ASP A 117 -4.19 -10.30 3.45
CA ASP A 117 -5.30 -10.40 4.37
C ASP A 117 -4.88 -9.88 5.75
N PHE A 118 -5.68 -8.98 6.31
CA PHE A 118 -5.48 -8.38 7.61
C PHE A 118 -6.58 -8.86 8.54
N TYR A 119 -6.22 -9.43 9.68
CA TYR A 119 -7.16 -10.00 10.64
C TYR A 119 -7.01 -9.34 12.01
N VAL A 120 -8.11 -9.24 12.71
CA VAL A 120 -8.26 -8.72 14.07
C VAL A 120 -7.79 -7.27 14.16
N GLN A 121 -8.73 -6.36 14.39
CA GLN A 121 -8.50 -4.92 14.37
C GLN A 121 -7.89 -4.43 13.05
N ALA A 122 -8.32 -5.05 11.96
CA ALA A 122 -7.79 -4.76 10.65
C ALA A 122 -8.04 -3.29 10.26
N ARG A 123 -6.98 -2.64 9.76
CA ARG A 123 -7.01 -1.27 9.29
C ARG A 123 -6.15 -1.13 8.05
N VAL A 124 -6.67 -0.51 7.01
CA VAL A 124 -5.92 -0.20 5.79
C VAL A 124 -6.04 1.27 5.48
N LYS A 125 -4.93 1.86 5.08
CA LYS A 125 -4.81 3.24 4.64
C LYS A 125 -4.30 3.29 3.21
N ARG A 126 -4.86 4.23 2.45
CA ARG A 126 -4.38 4.60 1.12
C ARG A 126 -4.49 6.12 1.01
N ASN A 127 -3.35 6.79 1.00
CA ASN A 127 -3.29 8.26 1.12
C ASN A 127 -4.01 8.75 2.40
N LEU A 128 -5.09 9.50 2.23
CA LEU A 128 -5.91 10.02 3.31
C LEU A 128 -7.15 9.15 3.60
N ASP A 129 -7.43 8.16 2.75
CA ASP A 129 -8.52 7.23 2.96
C ASP A 129 -8.14 6.16 3.98
N GLU A 130 -9.05 5.80 4.87
CA GLU A 130 -8.86 4.76 5.87
C GLU A 130 -10.11 3.89 5.98
N VAL A 131 -9.89 2.56 6.04
CA VAL A 131 -10.94 1.58 6.27
C VAL A 131 -10.56 0.69 7.44
N ARG A 132 -11.52 0.38 8.31
CA ARG A 132 -11.36 -0.50 9.47
C ARG A 132 -12.43 -1.57 9.49
N GLY A 133 -12.06 -2.77 9.91
CA GLY A 133 -12.96 -3.91 10.06
C GLY A 133 -12.32 -5.02 10.89
N GLU A 134 -12.98 -6.16 10.94
CA GLU A 134 -12.42 -7.36 11.59
C GLU A 134 -11.47 -8.12 10.65
N HIS A 135 -11.81 -8.13 9.36
CA HIS A 135 -11.01 -8.72 8.30
C HIS A 135 -11.04 -7.82 7.06
N ILE A 136 -9.88 -7.57 6.48
CA ILE A 136 -9.72 -6.82 5.24
C ILE A 136 -8.84 -7.66 4.31
N THR A 137 -9.33 -7.91 3.10
CA THR A 137 -8.55 -8.48 1.99
C THR A 137 -8.19 -7.37 1.02
N TYR A 138 -6.93 -7.24 0.69
CA TYR A 138 -6.41 -6.37 -0.37
C TYR A 138 -5.84 -7.22 -1.50
N SER A 139 -6.31 -7.01 -2.72
CA SER A 139 -5.73 -7.58 -3.94
C SER A 139 -4.82 -6.54 -4.61
N ALA A 140 -3.52 -6.79 -4.62
CA ALA A 140 -2.56 -5.91 -5.30
C ALA A 140 -2.75 -5.91 -6.83
N LYS A 141 -3.23 -7.02 -7.38
CA LYS A 141 -3.50 -7.17 -8.82
C LYS A 141 -4.65 -6.31 -9.32
N THR A 142 -5.71 -6.19 -8.54
CA THR A 142 -6.96 -5.48 -8.94
C THR A 142 -7.15 -4.18 -8.17
N GLU A 143 -6.30 -3.91 -7.16
CA GLU A 143 -6.41 -2.79 -6.22
C GLU A 143 -7.76 -2.73 -5.48
N ILE A 144 -8.43 -3.88 -5.34
CA ILE A 144 -9.72 -4.00 -4.66
C ILE A 144 -9.49 -4.30 -3.19
N PHE A 145 -10.21 -3.57 -2.34
CA PHE A 145 -10.35 -3.85 -0.91
C PHE A 145 -11.72 -4.45 -0.64
N GLN A 146 -11.73 -5.59 0.02
CA GLN A 146 -12.94 -6.19 0.58
C GLN A 146 -12.84 -6.15 2.10
N VAL A 147 -13.86 -5.58 2.77
CA VAL A 147 -13.86 -5.38 4.21
C VAL A 147 -15.04 -6.10 4.82
N SER A 148 -14.79 -6.88 5.85
CA SER A 148 -15.80 -7.59 6.62
C SER A 148 -15.78 -7.16 8.08
N GLY A 149 -16.96 -6.90 8.64
CA GLY A 149 -17.15 -6.85 10.09
C GLY A 149 -17.24 -8.26 10.66
N SER A 150 -17.22 -8.42 11.98
CA SER A 150 -17.53 -9.71 12.58
C SER A 150 -18.99 -10.06 12.28
N GLY A 151 -19.20 -11.14 11.53
CA GLY A 151 -20.54 -11.62 11.19
C GLY A 151 -21.32 -12.02 12.44
N ALA A 152 -22.64 -11.87 12.38
CA ALA A 152 -23.58 -12.41 13.36
C ALA A 152 -23.54 -13.96 13.32
N GLY A 153 -22.55 -14.58 13.94
CA GLY A 153 -22.38 -16.05 13.87
C GLY A 153 -21.60 -16.67 15.00
N SER A 154 -21.01 -15.91 15.88
CA SER A 154 -20.21 -16.45 16.98
C SER A 154 -20.52 -15.71 18.29
N GLY A 155 -21.56 -16.17 18.96
CA GLY A 155 -21.85 -15.75 20.33
C GLY A 155 -22.53 -14.39 20.48
N ASN A 156 -22.91 -14.05 21.70
CA ASN A 156 -23.63 -12.82 22.12
C ASN A 156 -22.85 -11.49 21.96
N ALA A 157 -21.78 -11.43 21.19
CA ALA A 157 -21.06 -10.19 20.95
C ALA A 157 -21.76 -9.38 19.85
N PRO A 158 -21.96 -8.06 20.01
CA PRO A 158 -22.56 -7.22 18.97
C PRO A 158 -21.67 -7.25 17.71
N PRO A 159 -22.27 -7.30 16.50
CA PRO A 159 -21.50 -7.33 15.26
C PRO A 159 -20.64 -6.07 15.15
N ARG A 160 -19.33 -6.25 14.96
CA ARG A 160 -18.41 -5.14 14.71
C ARG A 160 -18.67 -4.62 13.30
N ARG A 161 -18.97 -3.35 13.20
CA ARG A 161 -19.29 -2.69 11.93
C ARG A 161 -17.98 -2.31 11.19
N VAL A 162 -18.08 -2.25 9.88
CA VAL A 162 -17.05 -1.64 9.04
C VAL A 162 -17.12 -0.12 9.17
N HIS A 163 -15.95 0.53 9.31
CA HIS A 163 -15.82 1.98 9.32
C HIS A 163 -14.92 2.40 8.16
N ALA A 164 -15.37 3.38 7.39
CA ALA A 164 -14.59 3.96 6.29
C ALA A 164 -14.58 5.48 6.42
N VAL A 165 -13.41 6.08 6.25
CA VAL A 165 -13.22 7.53 6.12
C VAL A 165 -12.65 7.77 4.72
N LEU A 166 -13.42 8.46 3.89
CA LEU A 166 -13.03 8.81 2.52
C LEU A 166 -12.87 10.32 2.43
N GLN A 167 -11.72 10.76 1.97
CA GLN A 167 -11.45 12.18 1.82
C GLN A 167 -11.96 12.70 0.48
N PRO A 168 -12.52 13.93 0.44
CA PRO A 168 -12.84 14.57 -0.82
C PRO A 168 -11.58 14.70 -1.68
N LYS A 169 -11.66 14.30 -2.95
CA LYS A 169 -10.56 14.55 -3.88
C LYS A 169 -10.41 16.06 -4.05
N PRO A 170 -9.17 16.62 -4.04
CA PRO A 170 -8.95 18.00 -4.41
C PRO A 170 -9.55 18.24 -5.79
N LYS A 171 -10.40 19.27 -5.92
CA LYS A 171 -10.86 19.70 -7.24
C LYS A 171 -9.63 20.21 -7.99
N GLU A 172 -9.23 19.52 -9.05
CA GLU A 172 -8.27 20.08 -10.00
C GLU A 172 -8.82 21.39 -10.53
N GLY A 173 -8.13 22.50 -10.26
CA GLY A 173 -8.50 23.80 -10.82
C GLY A 173 -8.75 24.95 -9.84
N VAL A 174 -8.63 24.77 -8.53
CA VAL A 174 -8.56 25.93 -7.64
C VAL A 174 -7.09 26.35 -7.51
N THR A 175 -6.62 27.14 -8.48
CA THR A 175 -5.45 28.01 -8.31
C THR A 175 -5.65 28.74 -6.99
N LYS A 176 -4.75 28.54 -6.01
CA LYS A 176 -4.71 29.41 -4.84
C LYS A 176 -4.60 30.82 -5.35
N GLN A 177 -5.70 31.58 -5.31
CA GLN A 177 -5.62 33.04 -5.46
C GLN A 177 -4.64 33.52 -4.39
N PRO A 178 -3.67 34.37 -4.76
CA PRO A 178 -2.85 35.03 -3.77
C PRO A 178 -3.78 35.72 -2.80
N VAL A 179 -3.62 35.43 -1.52
CA VAL A 179 -4.31 36.15 -0.44
C VAL A 179 -3.91 37.60 -0.65
N PRO A 180 -4.85 38.53 -0.84
CA PRO A 180 -4.51 39.97 -0.94
C PRO A 180 -3.71 40.34 0.32
N ASP A 181 -2.59 41.02 0.12
CA ASP A 181 -1.74 41.53 1.22
C ASP A 181 -2.64 42.21 2.25
N ALA A 182 -2.51 41.76 3.49
CA ALA A 182 -3.22 42.33 4.60
C ALA A 182 -2.93 43.84 4.63
N LEU A 183 -3.98 44.63 4.43
CA LEU A 183 -3.89 46.10 4.55
C LEU A 183 -3.25 46.45 5.88
N PRO A 184 -2.27 47.35 5.94
CA PRO A 184 -1.64 47.73 7.19
C PRO A 184 -2.68 48.42 8.08
N ILE A 185 -2.91 47.83 9.25
CA ILE A 185 -3.75 48.42 10.31
C ILE A 185 -2.99 49.67 10.81
N LYS A 186 -3.45 50.88 10.42
CA LYS A 186 -2.99 52.09 11.05
C LYS A 186 -3.44 52.11 12.51
N SER A 187 -2.49 52.11 13.44
CA SER A 187 -2.76 52.36 14.84
C SER A 187 -3.33 53.75 15.00
N SER A 188 -4.59 53.84 15.42
CA SER A 188 -5.24 55.11 15.80
C SER A 188 -4.55 55.65 17.05
N GLY A 189 -3.96 56.82 16.89
CA GLY A 189 -3.20 57.46 17.95
C GLY A 189 -4.04 58.03 19.08
N THR A 190 -3.46 58.03 20.23
CA THR A 190 -3.49 58.99 21.32
C THR A 190 -4.85 59.49 21.78
N LEU A 191 -5.34 58.93 22.86
CA LEU A 191 -6.27 59.63 23.77
C LEU A 191 -5.46 60.59 24.66
N SER A 192 -5.68 61.89 24.50
CA SER A 192 -5.21 62.92 25.44
C SER A 192 -5.99 62.80 26.75
N PRO A 193 -5.37 62.97 27.92
CA PRO A 193 -6.09 63.08 29.19
C PRO A 193 -6.79 64.42 29.25
N ALA A 194 -8.03 64.40 29.72
CA ALA A 194 -8.79 65.58 30.08
C ALA A 194 -8.40 66.05 31.49
N GLU A 195 -8.18 67.35 31.64
CA GLU A 195 -8.07 68.05 32.91
C GLU A 195 -9.33 67.93 33.76
#